data_3ee4312f86b6fadbe76b15cc0a7dbc56
#
_entry.id   3ee4312f86b6fadbe76b15cc0a7dbc56
#
_cell.length_a   1.000
_cell.length_b   1.000
_cell.length_c   1.000
_cell.angle_alpha   90.00
_cell.angle_beta   90.00
_cell.angle_gamma   90.00
#
_symmetry.space_group_name_H-M   'P 1'
#
loop_
_entity.id
_entity.type
_entity.pdbx_description
1 polymer ?
#
loop_
_entity_poly.entity_id
_entity_poly.type
_entity_poly.pdbx_seq_one_letter_code
_entity_poly.pdbx_strand_id
1 'polypeptide(L)'
;MSHYATMVATTAHDNLSAAFGPRFKTYRKTPMLQVSPADLPMLGVYILREKRTPMGNANHAEPKFKHELTLGFAGAIHADTDDQNRYYFLEQVMSEVDDILLTNPKFVNLVEGFTGMDRLSQYAKVGETTLFEIRVEMVMEFSGWFPPVVVDDFNTLHVTMQYPPDVDPDTVLQIIRVYEMNQNAKSQARPNGGQAPHHP
;
A
#
# COMPACT_ATOMS: atom_id res chain seq x y z
N MET A 1 -9.77 5.90 -4.01
CA MET A 1 -9.10 5.11 -2.94
C MET A 1 -7.60 5.36 -3.03
N SER A 2 -6.96 5.69 -1.92
CA SER A 2 -5.49 5.78 -1.91
C SER A 2 -4.93 4.37 -2.06
N HIS A 3 -3.98 4.19 -2.96
CA HIS A 3 -3.32 2.92 -3.16
C HIS A 3 -2.53 2.55 -1.89
N TYR A 4 -2.59 1.30 -1.43
CA TYR A 4 -1.96 0.88 -0.16
C TYR A 4 -0.45 1.20 -0.12
N ALA A 5 0.27 0.93 -1.21
CA ALA A 5 1.68 1.29 -1.35
C ALA A 5 1.94 2.80 -1.13
N THR A 6 1.02 3.67 -1.61
CA THR A 6 1.10 5.12 -1.38
C THR A 6 0.92 5.46 0.09
N MET A 7 0.05 4.74 0.80
CA MET A 7 -0.14 4.92 2.24
C MET A 7 1.13 4.53 3.01
N VAL A 8 1.77 3.41 2.66
CA VAL A 8 3.05 2.99 3.27
C VAL A 8 4.13 4.04 3.03
N ALA A 9 4.31 4.51 1.79
CA ALA A 9 5.28 5.54 1.45
C ALA A 9 5.01 6.88 2.16
N THR A 10 3.74 7.28 2.28
CA THR A 10 3.34 8.50 2.99
C THR A 10 3.64 8.39 4.48
N THR A 11 3.34 7.24 5.10
CA THR A 11 3.64 7.00 6.51
C THR A 11 5.14 7.04 6.78
N ALA A 12 5.96 6.44 5.91
CA ALA A 12 7.41 6.52 6.01
C ALA A 12 7.92 7.97 5.92
N HIS A 13 7.44 8.72 4.92
CA HIS A 13 7.78 10.13 4.76
C HIS A 13 7.42 10.97 5.99
N ASP A 14 6.22 10.81 6.52
CA ASP A 14 5.73 11.61 7.64
C ASP A 14 6.50 11.28 8.93
N ASN A 15 6.86 10.00 9.14
CA ASN A 15 7.71 9.60 10.27
C ASN A 15 9.11 10.20 10.17
N LEU A 16 9.74 10.13 9.00
CA LEU A 16 11.09 10.68 8.80
C LEU A 16 11.10 12.21 8.88
N SER A 17 10.11 12.88 8.29
CA SER A 17 10.01 14.33 8.37
C SER A 17 9.78 14.83 9.79
N ALA A 18 9.02 14.09 10.60
CA ALA A 18 8.81 14.41 12.01
C ALA A 18 10.07 14.16 12.84
N ALA A 19 10.80 13.07 12.59
CA ALA A 19 12.00 12.72 13.33
C ALA A 19 13.20 13.63 13.02
N PHE A 20 13.42 13.92 11.73
CA PHE A 20 14.54 14.74 11.32
C PHE A 20 14.30 16.25 11.42
N GLY A 21 13.04 16.68 11.34
CA GLY A 21 12.64 18.07 11.52
C GLY A 21 13.49 19.05 10.66
N PRO A 22 14.21 20.01 11.28
CA PRO A 22 14.96 21.02 10.55
C PRO A 22 16.30 20.53 9.97
N ARG A 23 16.69 19.26 10.16
CA ARG A 23 17.96 18.72 9.61
C ARG A 23 17.99 18.76 8.08
N PHE A 24 16.81 18.60 7.44
CA PHE A 24 16.63 18.77 6.02
C PHE A 24 15.78 20.01 5.75
N LYS A 25 16.18 20.78 4.74
CA LYS A 25 15.43 21.96 4.29
C LYS A 25 14.17 21.57 3.54
N THR A 26 14.24 20.46 2.80
CA THR A 26 13.14 20.02 1.93
C THR A 26 12.88 18.53 2.11
N TYR A 27 11.59 18.20 2.21
CA TYR A 27 11.09 16.83 2.22
C TYR A 27 10.21 16.60 0.99
N ARG A 28 10.45 15.53 0.23
CA ARG A 28 9.70 15.23 -1.00
C ARG A 28 9.13 13.82 -1.00
N LYS A 29 7.95 13.66 -1.62
CA LYS A 29 7.30 12.36 -1.87
C LYS A 29 7.50 11.89 -3.32
N THR A 30 8.47 12.45 -4.02
CA THR A 30 8.75 12.16 -5.43
C THR A 30 10.24 11.88 -5.64
N PRO A 31 10.60 11.09 -6.68
CA PRO A 31 11.98 10.92 -7.07
C PRO A 31 12.69 12.25 -7.32
N MET A 32 14.00 12.27 -7.09
CA MET A 32 14.84 13.45 -7.29
C MET A 32 15.10 13.73 -8.77
N LEU A 33 14.10 14.14 -9.53
CA LEU A 33 14.24 14.42 -10.96
C LEU A 33 14.85 15.80 -11.26
N GLN A 34 14.59 16.78 -10.40
CA GLN A 34 15.17 18.13 -10.51
C GLN A 34 15.38 18.68 -9.10
N VAL A 35 16.64 18.86 -8.73
CA VAL A 35 17.03 19.40 -7.43
C VAL A 35 17.60 20.78 -7.65
N SER A 36 16.97 21.81 -7.07
CA SER A 36 17.57 23.11 -6.98
C SER A 36 18.60 23.14 -5.85
N PRO A 37 19.77 23.76 -6.01
CA PRO A 37 20.70 23.98 -4.91
C PRO A 37 20.05 24.68 -3.70
N ALA A 38 19.04 25.49 -3.96
CA ALA A 38 18.27 26.17 -2.92
C ALA A 38 17.43 25.24 -2.03
N ASP A 39 17.13 24.02 -2.49
CA ASP A 39 16.32 23.03 -1.76
C ASP A 39 17.15 22.10 -0.83
N LEU A 40 18.46 22.19 -0.91
CA LEU A 40 19.37 21.34 -0.16
C LEU A 40 19.64 21.85 1.28
N PRO A 41 19.89 20.99 2.25
CA PRO A 41 19.83 19.52 2.19
C PRO A 41 18.40 19.00 2.04
N MET A 42 18.21 17.89 1.32
CA MET A 42 16.91 17.35 0.98
C MET A 42 16.80 15.86 1.30
N LEU A 43 15.62 15.43 1.71
CA LEU A 43 15.25 14.02 1.85
C LEU A 43 14.02 13.71 0.98
N GLY A 44 14.14 12.68 0.14
CA GLY A 44 13.04 12.16 -0.67
C GLY A 44 12.61 10.78 -0.22
N VAL A 45 11.30 10.53 -0.17
CA VAL A 45 10.73 9.19 0.06
C VAL A 45 9.78 8.89 -1.09
N TYR A 46 10.01 7.79 -1.80
CA TYR A 46 9.23 7.45 -2.99
C TYR A 46 9.19 5.96 -3.26
N ILE A 47 8.17 5.55 -4.00
CA ILE A 47 8.03 4.18 -4.47
C ILE A 47 8.95 3.99 -5.66
N LEU A 48 9.91 3.06 -5.55
CA LEU A 48 10.78 2.65 -6.65
C LEU A 48 10.12 1.58 -7.50
N ARG A 49 9.53 0.59 -6.84
CA ARG A 49 8.94 -0.56 -7.50
C ARG A 49 7.84 -1.17 -6.65
N GLU A 50 6.81 -1.67 -7.30
CA GLU A 50 5.82 -2.57 -6.71
C GLU A 50 5.64 -3.76 -7.64
N LYS A 51 5.89 -4.97 -7.13
CA LYS A 51 5.63 -6.23 -7.81
C LYS A 51 4.48 -6.93 -7.11
N ARG A 52 3.54 -7.44 -7.90
CA ARG A 52 2.38 -8.19 -7.41
C ARG A 52 2.44 -9.61 -7.92
N THR A 53 2.37 -10.57 -7.02
CA THR A 53 2.36 -11.99 -7.35
C THR A 53 1.03 -12.59 -6.89
N PRO A 54 0.24 -13.21 -7.78
CA PRO A 54 -1.04 -13.79 -7.39
C PRO A 54 -0.82 -14.94 -6.40
N MET A 55 -1.69 -14.99 -5.39
CA MET A 55 -1.72 -16.04 -4.39
C MET A 55 -2.92 -16.94 -4.63
N GLY A 56 -2.66 -18.19 -5.05
CA GLY A 56 -3.70 -19.17 -5.33
C GLY A 56 -4.30 -19.08 -6.74
N ASN A 57 -5.38 -19.83 -6.95
CA ASN A 57 -6.07 -19.89 -8.23
C ASN A 57 -7.13 -18.79 -8.30
N ALA A 58 -6.89 -17.73 -9.08
CA ALA A 58 -7.76 -16.56 -9.22
C ALA A 58 -9.17 -16.87 -9.76
N ASN A 59 -9.43 -18.13 -10.21
CA ASN A 59 -10.69 -18.49 -10.84
C ASN A 59 -11.82 -18.89 -9.85
N HIS A 60 -11.52 -19.01 -8.56
CA HIS A 60 -12.49 -19.56 -7.59
C HIS A 60 -12.74 -18.71 -6.34
N ALA A 61 -12.06 -17.57 -6.20
CA ALA A 61 -12.21 -16.70 -5.02
C ALA A 61 -11.82 -15.26 -5.35
N GLU A 62 -11.95 -14.38 -4.35
CA GLU A 62 -11.43 -13.03 -4.42
C GLU A 62 -9.94 -13.03 -4.76
N PRO A 63 -9.50 -12.29 -5.79
CA PRO A 63 -8.09 -12.23 -6.17
C PRO A 63 -7.24 -11.70 -5.01
N LYS A 64 -6.33 -12.54 -4.54
CA LYS A 64 -5.36 -12.18 -3.51
C LYS A 64 -3.97 -12.08 -4.12
N PHE A 65 -3.24 -11.04 -3.78
CA PHE A 65 -1.88 -10.82 -4.25
C PHE A 65 -0.93 -10.62 -3.09
N LYS A 66 0.26 -11.18 -3.22
CA LYS A 66 1.42 -10.81 -2.44
C LYS A 66 2.08 -9.63 -3.14
N HIS A 67 2.26 -8.53 -2.44
CA HIS A 67 2.94 -7.34 -2.91
C HIS A 67 4.37 -7.33 -2.36
N GLU A 68 5.32 -7.07 -3.24
CA GLU A 68 6.70 -6.73 -2.90
C GLU A 68 6.89 -5.27 -3.26
N LEU A 69 7.03 -4.43 -2.25
CA LEU A 69 7.16 -2.99 -2.38
C LEU A 69 8.60 -2.58 -2.08
N THR A 70 9.23 -1.85 -2.99
CA THR A 70 10.52 -1.22 -2.76
C THR A 70 10.33 0.28 -2.59
N LEU A 71 10.66 0.79 -1.40
CA LEU A 71 10.74 2.22 -1.13
C LEU A 71 12.17 2.69 -1.27
N GLY A 72 12.36 3.86 -1.88
CA GLY A 72 13.62 4.59 -1.92
C GLY A 72 13.59 5.76 -0.97
N PHE A 73 14.63 5.87 -0.15
CA PHE A 73 14.91 6.99 0.73
C PHE A 73 16.19 7.64 0.25
N ALA A 74 16.12 8.84 -0.31
CA ALA A 74 17.28 9.50 -0.87
C ALA A 74 17.54 10.81 -0.14
N GLY A 75 18.68 10.87 0.55
CA GLY A 75 19.23 12.09 1.12
C GLY A 75 20.22 12.74 0.16
N ALA A 76 20.11 14.03 -0.07
CA ALA A 76 21.04 14.77 -0.92
C ALA A 76 21.56 16.06 -0.26
N ILE A 77 22.83 16.32 -0.49
CA ILE A 77 23.52 17.55 -0.11
C ILE A 77 24.31 18.11 -1.28
N HIS A 78 24.68 19.36 -1.18
CA HIS A 78 25.59 19.97 -2.14
C HIS A 78 27.01 19.38 -1.95
N ALA A 79 27.61 18.88 -3.01
CA ALA A 79 28.99 18.39 -3.00
C ALA A 79 29.95 19.55 -3.24
N ASP A 80 30.11 20.41 -2.25
CA ASP A 80 31.25 21.34 -2.22
C ASP A 80 32.50 20.55 -1.78
N THR A 81 33.57 20.76 -2.50
CA THR A 81 34.74 19.89 -2.61
C THR A 81 35.52 19.60 -1.33
N ASP A 82 35.23 20.28 -0.21
CA ASP A 82 36.06 20.19 1.00
C ASP A 82 35.32 19.95 2.33
N ASP A 83 33.97 19.75 2.29
CA ASP A 83 33.23 19.63 3.53
C ASP A 83 32.96 18.16 3.94
N GLN A 84 34.01 17.52 4.48
CA GLN A 84 33.88 16.16 5.07
C GLN A 84 32.76 16.09 6.14
N ASN A 85 32.47 17.19 6.83
CA ASN A 85 31.46 17.23 7.88
C ASN A 85 30.04 17.03 7.29
N ARG A 86 29.78 17.56 6.09
CA ARG A 86 28.48 17.37 5.40
C ARG A 86 28.31 15.93 4.93
N TYR A 87 29.38 15.31 4.47
CA TYR A 87 29.38 13.90 4.11
C TYR A 87 29.03 13.03 5.33
N TYR A 88 29.76 13.21 6.44
CA TYR A 88 29.50 12.47 7.67
C TYR A 88 28.11 12.75 8.23
N PHE A 89 27.65 13.99 8.16
CA PHE A 89 26.28 14.34 8.53
C PHE A 89 25.25 13.51 7.73
N LEU A 90 25.39 13.47 6.41
CA LEU A 90 24.43 12.71 5.58
C LEU A 90 24.53 11.20 5.85
N GLU A 91 25.73 10.66 6.00
CA GLU A 91 25.97 9.26 6.37
C GLU A 91 25.28 8.90 7.70
N GLN A 92 25.45 9.74 8.70
CA GLN A 92 24.84 9.54 10.00
C GLN A 92 23.31 9.57 9.92
N VAL A 93 22.76 10.61 9.30
CA VAL A 93 21.30 10.77 9.18
C VAL A 93 20.69 9.63 8.39
N MET A 94 21.31 9.21 7.29
CA MET A 94 20.80 8.09 6.51
C MET A 94 20.94 6.74 7.21
N SER A 95 21.85 6.60 8.19
CA SER A 95 21.87 5.43 9.08
C SER A 95 20.72 5.44 10.09
N GLU A 96 20.29 6.61 10.54
CA GLU A 96 19.15 6.75 11.45
C GLU A 96 17.80 6.42 10.77
N VAL A 97 17.71 6.42 9.42
CA VAL A 97 16.48 6.08 8.67
C VAL A 97 15.96 4.70 9.07
N ASP A 98 16.85 3.73 9.14
CA ASP A 98 16.53 2.35 9.45
C ASP A 98 15.97 2.24 10.87
N ASP A 99 16.66 2.87 11.84
CA ASP A 99 16.25 2.86 13.23
C ASP A 99 14.87 3.52 13.41
N ILE A 100 14.64 4.67 12.77
CA ILE A 100 13.38 5.41 12.88
C ILE A 100 12.21 4.61 12.31
N LEU A 101 12.39 3.98 11.16
CA LEU A 101 11.31 3.26 10.50
C LEU A 101 11.07 1.89 11.11
N LEU A 102 12.12 1.10 11.38
CA LEU A 102 11.99 -0.26 11.87
C LEU A 102 11.56 -0.34 13.34
N THR A 103 11.76 0.74 14.10
CA THR A 103 11.29 0.83 15.49
C THR A 103 9.92 1.48 15.63
N ASN A 104 9.37 2.06 14.55
CA ASN A 104 8.09 2.75 14.60
C ASN A 104 6.91 1.78 14.33
N PRO A 105 6.06 1.48 15.34
CA PRO A 105 4.96 0.53 15.17
C PRO A 105 3.93 0.99 14.12
N LYS A 106 3.75 2.30 13.89
CA LYS A 106 2.83 2.81 12.85
C LYS A 106 3.30 2.46 11.44
N PHE A 107 4.60 2.28 11.23
CA PHE A 107 5.17 1.89 9.95
C PHE A 107 5.29 0.36 9.84
N VAL A 108 5.87 -0.28 10.86
CA VAL A 108 6.10 -1.74 10.85
C VAL A 108 4.79 -2.53 10.73
N ASN A 109 3.72 -2.08 11.39
CA ASN A 109 2.41 -2.75 11.33
C ASN A 109 1.70 -2.62 9.97
N LEU A 110 2.22 -1.82 9.03
CA LEU A 110 1.67 -1.73 7.67
C LEU A 110 2.18 -2.84 6.75
N VAL A 111 3.18 -3.60 7.16
CA VAL A 111 3.82 -4.63 6.33
C VAL A 111 3.89 -5.94 7.07
N GLU A 112 3.91 -7.04 6.33
CA GLU A 112 4.04 -8.39 6.89
C GLU A 112 5.50 -8.74 7.19
N GLY A 113 6.43 -8.10 6.48
CA GLY A 113 7.86 -8.32 6.67
C GLY A 113 8.74 -7.42 5.79
N PHE A 114 10.01 -7.38 6.15
CA PHE A 114 11.07 -6.72 5.39
C PHE A 114 11.96 -7.81 4.80
N THR A 115 12.22 -7.77 3.49
CA THR A 115 12.93 -8.83 2.75
C THR A 115 14.29 -8.41 2.24
N GLY A 116 14.58 -7.11 2.24
CA GLY A 116 15.87 -6.61 1.81
C GLY A 116 16.06 -5.14 2.15
N MET A 117 17.33 -4.76 2.26
CA MET A 117 17.74 -3.39 2.43
C MET A 117 19.09 -3.19 1.75
N ASP A 118 19.16 -2.22 0.87
CA ASP A 118 20.37 -1.85 0.15
C ASP A 118 20.68 -0.38 0.34
N ARG A 119 21.97 -0.05 0.37
CA ARG A 119 22.44 1.31 0.51
C ARG A 119 23.45 1.63 -0.57
N LEU A 120 23.22 2.74 -1.26
CA LEU A 120 24.06 3.23 -2.34
C LEU A 120 24.44 4.68 -2.06
N SER A 121 25.74 4.99 -2.14
CA SER A 121 26.25 6.35 -2.09
C SER A 121 26.82 6.73 -3.44
N GLN A 122 26.43 7.88 -3.97
CA GLN A 122 26.87 8.31 -5.29
C GLN A 122 26.98 9.83 -5.40
N TYR A 123 27.81 10.27 -6.33
CA TYR A 123 27.82 11.65 -6.78
C TYR A 123 26.95 11.77 -8.04
N ALA A 124 26.01 12.71 -8.02
CA ALA A 124 25.12 13.00 -9.14
C ALA A 124 25.37 14.43 -9.61
N LYS A 125 25.47 14.63 -10.93
CA LYS A 125 25.56 15.96 -11.52
C LYS A 125 24.19 16.39 -12.04
N VAL A 126 23.67 17.48 -11.50
CA VAL A 126 22.39 18.06 -11.92
C VAL A 126 22.65 19.48 -12.42
N GLY A 127 22.71 19.65 -13.74
CA GLY A 127 23.16 20.89 -14.37
C GLY A 127 24.63 21.16 -14.06
N GLU A 128 24.92 22.34 -13.49
CA GLU A 128 26.28 22.72 -13.06
C GLU A 128 26.56 22.29 -11.59
N THR A 129 25.55 21.82 -10.87
CA THR A 129 25.68 21.47 -9.47
C THR A 129 26.03 20.01 -9.31
N THR A 130 27.07 19.72 -8.53
CA THR A 130 27.39 18.37 -8.11
C THR A 130 26.71 18.11 -6.75
N LEU A 131 25.99 16.99 -6.68
CA LEU A 131 25.31 16.53 -5.48
C LEU A 131 26.01 15.30 -4.95
N PHE A 132 26.07 15.17 -3.64
CA PHE A 132 26.31 13.89 -3.00
C PHE A 132 24.97 13.34 -2.53
N GLU A 133 24.64 12.13 -2.95
CA GLU A 133 23.39 11.43 -2.66
C GLU A 133 23.68 10.11 -1.95
N ILE A 134 22.96 9.84 -0.88
CA ILE A 134 22.87 8.50 -0.29
C ILE A 134 21.44 8.04 -0.46
N ARG A 135 21.30 6.86 -1.05
CA ARG A 135 20.00 6.18 -1.23
C ARG A 135 19.97 4.92 -0.39
N VAL A 136 18.92 4.76 0.38
CA VAL A 136 18.54 3.51 1.03
C VAL A 136 17.33 2.96 0.29
N GLU A 137 17.38 1.70 -0.11
CA GLU A 137 16.27 0.96 -0.71
C GLU A 137 15.81 -0.11 0.27
N MET A 138 14.54 -0.04 0.67
CA MET A 138 13.94 -0.97 1.61
C MET A 138 12.87 -1.77 0.89
N VAL A 139 13.02 -3.10 0.90
CA VAL A 139 12.08 -4.04 0.29
C VAL A 139 11.21 -4.64 1.37
N MET A 140 9.90 -4.54 1.19
CA MET A 140 8.91 -5.01 2.14
C MET A 140 7.77 -5.75 1.46
N GLU A 141 7.09 -6.62 2.21
CA GLU A 141 6.01 -7.44 1.72
C GLU A 141 4.72 -7.21 2.49
N PHE A 142 3.60 -7.25 1.77
CA PHE A 142 2.25 -7.26 2.33
C PHE A 142 1.28 -7.98 1.39
N SER A 143 0.14 -8.42 1.93
CA SER A 143 -0.92 -9.05 1.13
C SER A 143 -2.05 -8.08 0.86
N GLY A 144 -2.54 -8.07 -0.37
CA GLY A 144 -3.68 -7.27 -0.81
C GLY A 144 -4.82 -8.14 -1.36
N TRP A 145 -6.06 -7.72 -1.10
CA TRP A 145 -7.27 -8.37 -1.58
C TRP A 145 -8.01 -7.40 -2.49
N PHE A 146 -8.53 -7.92 -3.57
CA PHE A 146 -9.34 -7.15 -4.51
C PHE A 146 -10.75 -7.77 -4.53
N PRO A 147 -11.64 -7.35 -3.60
CA PRO A 147 -13.01 -7.85 -3.62
C PRO A 147 -13.63 -7.50 -4.96
N PRO A 148 -14.33 -8.44 -5.60
CA PRO A 148 -15.03 -8.17 -6.84
C PRO A 148 -16.03 -7.04 -6.62
N VAL A 149 -16.07 -6.08 -7.55
CA VAL A 149 -17.13 -5.08 -7.57
C VAL A 149 -18.38 -5.82 -8.03
N VAL A 150 -19.26 -6.16 -7.11
CA VAL A 150 -20.59 -6.68 -7.46
C VAL A 150 -21.40 -5.49 -7.96
N VAL A 151 -21.53 -5.38 -9.28
CA VAL A 151 -22.21 -4.25 -9.94
C VAL A 151 -23.73 -4.36 -9.82
N ASP A 152 -24.24 -5.58 -9.57
CA ASP A 152 -25.67 -5.85 -9.41
C ASP A 152 -25.95 -6.68 -8.16
N ASP A 153 -26.87 -6.21 -7.33
CA ASP A 153 -27.58 -7.09 -6.42
C ASP A 153 -28.39 -8.07 -7.27
N PHE A 154 -28.01 -9.35 -7.22
CA PHE A 154 -28.70 -10.42 -7.92
C PHE A 154 -30.06 -10.63 -7.24
N ASN A 155 -31.02 -9.73 -7.59
CA ASN A 155 -32.31 -9.68 -6.92
C ASN A 155 -33.32 -10.72 -7.46
N THR A 156 -33.05 -11.28 -8.65
CA THR A 156 -34.01 -12.21 -9.29
C THR A 156 -33.26 -13.28 -10.07
N LEU A 157 -33.40 -14.53 -9.66
CA LEU A 157 -32.94 -15.68 -10.42
C LEU A 157 -34.11 -16.23 -11.22
N HIS A 158 -34.12 -16.04 -12.54
CA HIS A 158 -35.05 -16.72 -13.44
C HIS A 158 -34.52 -18.12 -13.77
N VAL A 159 -35.03 -19.12 -13.09
CA VAL A 159 -34.71 -20.53 -13.39
C VAL A 159 -35.80 -21.07 -14.29
N THR A 160 -35.48 -21.27 -15.57
CA THR A 160 -36.38 -22.02 -16.48
C THR A 160 -36.04 -23.50 -16.36
N MET A 161 -36.85 -24.25 -15.63
CA MET A 161 -36.70 -25.70 -15.55
C MET A 161 -37.56 -26.33 -16.67
N GLN A 162 -36.90 -27.10 -17.54
CA GLN A 162 -37.59 -28.01 -18.41
C GLN A 162 -37.86 -29.31 -17.67
N TYR A 163 -39.11 -29.59 -17.36
CA TYR A 163 -39.51 -30.81 -16.70
C TYR A 163 -39.81 -31.90 -17.72
N PRO A 164 -39.54 -33.17 -17.40
CA PRO A 164 -40.11 -34.29 -18.16
C PRO A 164 -41.64 -34.19 -18.17
N PRO A 165 -42.29 -34.62 -19.23
CA PRO A 165 -43.75 -34.43 -19.44
C PRO A 165 -44.64 -35.10 -18.37
N ASP A 166 -44.08 -35.90 -17.50
CA ASP A 166 -44.80 -36.72 -16.49
C ASP A 166 -44.81 -36.09 -15.09
N VAL A 167 -44.27 -34.88 -14.90
CA VAL A 167 -44.25 -34.19 -13.61
C VAL A 167 -45.46 -33.29 -13.46
N ASP A 168 -46.28 -33.52 -12.43
CA ASP A 168 -47.43 -32.71 -12.09
C ASP A 168 -47.07 -31.27 -11.84
N PRO A 169 -47.65 -30.28 -12.53
CA PRO A 169 -47.38 -28.85 -12.39
C PRO A 169 -47.57 -28.32 -10.96
N ASP A 170 -48.48 -28.89 -10.19
CA ASP A 170 -48.73 -28.45 -8.81
C ASP A 170 -47.59 -28.81 -7.85
N THR A 171 -46.90 -29.91 -8.11
CA THR A 171 -45.70 -30.31 -7.35
C THR A 171 -44.55 -29.32 -7.59
N VAL A 172 -44.40 -28.81 -8.81
CA VAL A 172 -43.40 -27.82 -9.18
C VAL A 172 -43.66 -26.49 -8.47
N LEU A 173 -44.89 -26.03 -8.45
CA LEU A 173 -45.30 -24.79 -7.77
C LEU A 173 -45.03 -24.86 -6.24
N GLN A 174 -45.20 -26.02 -5.63
CA GLN A 174 -44.85 -26.21 -4.21
C GLN A 174 -43.34 -26.09 -3.96
N ILE A 175 -42.50 -26.64 -4.81
CA ILE A 175 -41.02 -26.54 -4.70
C ILE A 175 -40.56 -25.10 -4.84
N ILE A 176 -41.10 -24.35 -5.80
CA ILE A 176 -40.78 -22.94 -5.99
C ILE A 176 -41.18 -22.09 -4.79
N ARG A 177 -42.37 -22.30 -4.23
CA ARG A 177 -42.84 -21.58 -3.03
C ARG A 177 -41.96 -21.86 -1.80
N VAL A 178 -41.51 -23.08 -1.60
CA VAL A 178 -40.59 -23.43 -0.51
C VAL A 178 -39.24 -22.73 -0.68
N TYR A 179 -38.76 -22.63 -1.92
CA TYR A 179 -37.48 -21.96 -2.20
C TYR A 179 -37.58 -20.44 -1.94
N GLU A 180 -38.63 -19.77 -2.36
CA GLU A 180 -38.87 -18.35 -2.10
C GLU A 180 -39.04 -18.02 -0.62
N MET A 181 -39.74 -18.86 0.14
CA MET A 181 -39.87 -18.70 1.60
C MET A 181 -38.52 -18.80 2.30
N ASN A 182 -37.65 -19.71 1.87
CA ASN A 182 -36.32 -19.89 2.46
C ASN A 182 -35.38 -18.70 2.14
N GLN A 183 -35.50 -18.08 0.97
CA GLN A 183 -34.71 -16.88 0.61
C GLN A 183 -35.17 -15.66 1.40
N ASN A 184 -36.48 -15.48 1.55
CA ASN A 184 -37.04 -14.37 2.34
C ASN A 184 -36.71 -14.50 3.83
N ALA A 185 -36.67 -15.71 4.40
CA ALA A 185 -36.23 -15.93 5.77
C ALA A 185 -34.75 -15.59 5.97
N LYS A 186 -33.88 -15.90 5.01
CA LYS A 186 -32.45 -15.53 5.05
C LYS A 186 -32.20 -14.04 4.92
N SER A 187 -33.00 -13.33 4.12
CA SER A 187 -32.87 -11.88 3.96
C SER A 187 -33.28 -11.09 5.22
N GLN A 188 -34.29 -11.59 5.96
CA GLN A 188 -34.73 -10.99 7.23
C GLN A 188 -33.81 -11.30 8.42
N ALA A 189 -33.00 -12.35 8.33
CA ALA A 189 -32.07 -12.76 9.39
C ALA A 189 -30.73 -12.00 9.37
N ARG A 190 -30.50 -11.05 8.47
CA ARG A 190 -29.33 -10.17 8.52
C ARG A 190 -29.53 -9.14 9.66
N PRO A 191 -28.74 -9.17 10.73
CA PRO A 191 -28.85 -8.16 11.77
C PRO A 191 -28.50 -6.79 11.19
N ASN A 192 -29.38 -5.81 11.39
CA ASN A 192 -29.10 -4.41 11.14
C ASN A 192 -27.74 -4.05 11.73
N GLY A 193 -26.83 -3.59 10.88
CA GLY A 193 -25.46 -3.22 11.27
C GLY A 193 -25.50 -2.28 12.46
N GLY A 194 -25.02 -2.78 13.60
CA GLY A 194 -24.95 -2.02 14.83
C GLY A 194 -24.09 -0.78 14.62
N GLN A 195 -24.67 0.39 14.91
CA GLN A 195 -23.94 1.62 15.09
C GLN A 195 -22.88 1.42 16.18
N ALA A 196 -21.63 1.68 15.83
CA ALA A 196 -20.55 1.72 16.80
C ALA A 196 -20.85 2.77 17.87
N PRO A 197 -20.64 2.47 19.17
CA PRO A 197 -20.84 3.46 20.23
C PRO A 197 -19.78 4.56 20.11
N HIS A 198 -20.21 5.81 20.03
CA HIS A 198 -19.39 6.99 20.30
C HIS A 198 -18.95 6.92 21.77
N HIS A 199 -17.67 6.79 22.02
CA HIS A 199 -17.07 7.08 23.32
C HIS A 199 -16.71 8.57 23.41
N PRO A 200 -16.99 9.21 24.56
CA PRO A 200 -16.69 10.61 24.85
C PRO A 200 -15.20 10.90 24.99
#